data_d010171649d2e3785f23b0f7321fd6a0
#
_entry.id   d010171649d2e3785f23b0f7321fd6a0
#
_cell.length_a   1.000
_cell.length_b   1.000
_cell.length_c   1.000
_cell.angle_alpha   90.00
_cell.angle_beta   90.00
_cell.angle_gamma   90.00
#
_symmetry.space_group_name_H-M   'P 1'
#
loop_
_entity.id
_entity.type
_entity.pdbx_description
1 polymer ?
#
loop_
_entity_poly.entity_id
_entity_poly.type
_entity_poly.pdbx_seq_one_letter_code
_entity_poly.pdbx_strand_id
1 'polypeptide(L)' 'MKSIVLSGFKDLNKVKLDKGFKSILGIGLKQGKELTEQLLENESLEITSLTDEQVSKFAALAKEANAEMRIV' A
#
# COMPACT_ATOMS: atom_id res chain seq x y z
N MET A 1 -8.51 -3.19 15.29
CA MET A 1 -7.93 -3.24 13.94
C MET A 1 -7.81 -1.85 13.37
N LYS A 2 -6.79 -1.62 12.57
CA LYS A 2 -6.49 -0.28 12.08
C LYS A 2 -6.67 -0.18 10.58
N SER A 3 -6.90 1.04 10.12
CA SER A 3 -7.02 1.33 8.70
C SER A 3 -6.02 2.39 8.32
N ILE A 4 -5.56 2.34 7.09
CA ILE A 4 -4.64 3.34 6.55
C ILE A 4 -5.13 3.80 5.19
N VAL A 5 -4.70 5.00 4.80
CA VAL A 5 -4.90 5.50 3.44
C VAL A 5 -3.52 5.75 2.85
N LEU A 6 -3.26 5.08 1.75
CA LEU A 6 -2.06 5.35 0.94
C LEU A 6 -2.44 6.33 -0.16
N SER A 7 -1.56 7.26 -0.44
CA SER A 7 -1.76 8.21 -1.52
C SER A 7 -0.45 8.47 -2.25
N GLY A 8 -0.57 8.89 -3.48
CA GLY A 8 0.57 9.18 -4.33
C GLY A 8 0.17 9.04 -5.79
N PHE A 9 0.84 9.74 -6.66
CA PHE A 9 0.49 9.72 -8.06
C PHE A 9 1.69 9.88 -8.99
N LYS A 10 2.77 10.51 -8.54
CA LYS A 10 3.97 10.65 -9.34
C LYS A 10 5.11 9.90 -8.68
N ASP A 11 5.97 9.34 -9.50
CA ASP A 11 7.20 8.68 -9.05
C ASP A 11 6.95 7.52 -8.08
N LEU A 12 5.74 6.95 -8.10
CA LEU A 12 5.46 5.75 -7.32
C LEU A 12 6.26 4.58 -7.86
N ASN A 13 6.92 3.87 -6.97
CA ASN A 13 7.62 2.64 -7.34
C ASN A 13 6.62 1.48 -7.34
N LYS A 14 6.04 1.23 -8.52
CA LYS A 14 5.00 0.21 -8.68
C LYS A 14 5.49 -1.18 -8.30
N VAL A 15 6.71 -1.51 -8.64
CA VAL A 15 7.27 -2.83 -8.34
C VAL A 15 7.36 -3.04 -6.84
N LYS A 16 7.80 -2.04 -6.11
CA LYS A 16 7.86 -2.13 -4.64
C LYS A 16 6.48 -2.23 -4.02
N LEU A 17 5.51 -1.50 -4.56
CA LEU A 17 4.14 -1.58 -4.08
C LEU A 17 3.54 -2.96 -4.32
N ASP A 18 3.71 -3.51 -5.52
CA ASP A 18 3.21 -4.85 -5.84
C ASP A 18 3.77 -5.89 -4.88
N LYS A 19 5.08 -5.87 -4.69
CA LYS A 19 5.74 -6.82 -3.80
C LYS A 19 5.37 -6.59 -2.34
N GLY A 20 5.26 -5.34 -1.95
CA GLY A 20 4.88 -4.98 -0.59
C GLY A 20 3.47 -5.45 -0.24
N PHE A 21 2.51 -5.21 -1.11
CA PHE A 21 1.15 -5.69 -0.89
C PHE A 21 1.12 -7.21 -0.77
N LYS A 22 1.82 -7.90 -1.65
CA LYS A 22 1.91 -9.35 -1.60
C LYS A 22 2.49 -9.83 -0.26
N SER A 23 3.59 -9.23 0.16
CA SER A 23 4.29 -9.63 1.37
C SER A 23 3.52 -9.30 2.64
N ILE A 24 3.02 -8.08 2.74
CA ILE A 24 2.37 -7.60 3.97
C ILE A 24 0.98 -8.20 4.14
N LEU A 25 0.22 -8.28 3.07
CA LEU A 25 -1.16 -8.78 3.11
C LEU A 25 -1.28 -10.28 2.88
N GLY A 26 -0.21 -10.94 2.45
CA GLY A 26 -0.24 -12.36 2.15
C GLY A 26 -1.13 -12.70 0.97
N ILE A 27 -1.24 -11.81 0.00
CA ILE A 27 -2.06 -12.01 -1.20
C ILE A 27 -1.19 -12.39 -2.39
N GLY A 28 -1.84 -12.80 -3.47
CA GLY A 28 -1.13 -13.13 -4.70
C GLY A 28 -0.60 -11.89 -5.41
N LEU A 29 0.35 -12.08 -6.31
CA LEU A 29 0.94 -10.97 -7.07
C LEU A 29 -0.10 -10.24 -7.91
N LYS A 30 -1.04 -10.98 -8.50
CA LYS A 30 -2.11 -10.39 -9.29
C LYS A 30 -2.94 -9.40 -8.46
N GLN A 31 -3.31 -9.82 -7.25
CA GLN A 31 -4.06 -8.96 -6.34
C GLN A 31 -3.25 -7.75 -5.90
N GLY A 32 -1.96 -7.95 -5.67
CA GLY A 32 -1.07 -6.83 -5.35
C GLY A 32 -1.01 -5.80 -6.47
N LYS A 33 -0.93 -6.25 -7.71
CA LYS A 33 -0.95 -5.37 -8.86
C LYS A 33 -2.26 -4.61 -9.00
N GLU A 34 -3.38 -5.29 -8.71
CA GLU A 34 -4.69 -4.64 -8.74
C GLU A 34 -4.79 -3.51 -7.72
N LEU A 35 -4.26 -3.72 -6.52
CA LEU A 35 -4.22 -2.68 -5.50
C LEU A 35 -3.36 -1.50 -5.94
N THR A 36 -2.22 -1.77 -6.54
CA THR A 36 -1.34 -0.73 -7.06
C THR A 36 -2.04 0.09 -8.15
N GLU A 37 -2.76 -0.60 -9.04
CA GLU A 37 -3.52 0.07 -10.09
C GLU A 37 -4.63 0.95 -9.51
N GLN A 38 -5.33 0.46 -8.47
CA GLN A 38 -6.34 1.26 -7.80
C GLN A 38 -5.75 2.53 -7.19
N LEU A 39 -4.58 2.40 -6.57
CA LEU A 39 -3.89 3.55 -6.00
C LEU A 39 -3.56 4.59 -7.08
N LEU A 40 -3.05 4.13 -8.21
CA LEU A 40 -2.70 5.02 -9.31
C LEU A 40 -3.91 5.68 -9.95
N GLU A 41 -4.97 4.91 -10.12
CA GLU A 41 -6.19 5.40 -10.77
C GLU A 41 -6.93 6.41 -9.90
N ASN A 42 -7.06 6.13 -8.61
CA ASN A 42 -7.82 6.96 -7.69
C ASN A 42 -6.96 7.95 -6.89
N GLU A 43 -5.64 7.85 -7.05
CA GLU A 43 -4.66 8.64 -6.30
C GLU A 43 -4.69 8.36 -4.80
N SER A 44 -5.50 7.41 -4.37
CA SER A 44 -5.58 6.98 -2.98
C SER A 44 -6.09 5.55 -2.89
N LEU A 45 -5.71 4.88 -1.80
CA LEU A 45 -6.15 3.51 -1.53
C LEU A 45 -6.31 3.34 -0.04
N GLU A 46 -7.52 2.98 0.39
CA GLU A 46 -7.78 2.67 1.80
C GLU A 46 -7.63 1.18 2.02
N ILE A 47 -6.89 0.82 3.07
CA ILE A 47 -6.71 -0.58 3.46
C ILE A 47 -7.16 -0.72 4.91
N THR A 48 -8.07 -1.65 5.16
CA THR A 48 -8.71 -1.84 6.46
C THR A 48 -8.30 -3.16 7.11
N SER A 49 -8.66 -3.30 8.36
CA SER A 49 -8.47 -4.56 9.13
C SER A 49 -7.00 -4.94 9.25
N LEU A 50 -6.15 -3.96 9.51
CA LEU A 50 -4.72 -4.18 9.65
C LEU A 50 -4.30 -4.29 11.11
N THR A 51 -3.29 -5.12 11.37
CA THR A 51 -2.63 -5.17 12.67
C THR A 51 -1.63 -4.01 12.79
N ASP A 52 -1.20 -3.73 14.02
CA ASP A 52 -0.18 -2.70 14.23
C ASP A 52 1.11 -3.02 13.50
N GLU A 53 1.48 -4.29 13.44
CA GLU A 53 2.66 -4.72 12.70
C GLU A 53 2.53 -4.43 11.21
N GLN A 54 1.37 -4.72 10.64
CA GLN A 54 1.12 -4.42 9.23
C GLN A 54 1.15 -2.93 8.95
N VAL A 55 0.60 -2.12 9.83
CA VAL A 55 0.64 -0.66 9.69
C VAL A 55 2.09 -0.18 9.66
N SER A 56 2.94 -0.69 10.54
CA SER A 56 4.36 -0.34 10.57
C SER A 56 5.06 -0.73 9.27
N LYS A 57 4.75 -1.90 8.74
CA LYS A 57 5.32 -2.36 7.48
C LYS A 57 4.86 -1.50 6.30
N PHE A 58 3.61 -1.08 6.30
CA PHE A 58 3.11 -0.17 5.27
C PHE A 58 3.76 1.21 5.36
N ALA A 59 4.05 1.68 6.56
CA ALA A 59 4.75 2.95 6.71
C ALA A 59 6.13 2.90 6.04
N ALA A 60 6.87 1.80 6.24
CA ALA A 60 8.16 1.61 5.60
C ALA A 60 8.02 1.47 4.09
N LEU A 61 7.02 0.70 3.65
CA LEU A 61 6.76 0.51 2.23
C LEU A 61 6.43 1.82 1.53
N ALA A 62 5.57 2.63 2.12
CA ALA A 62 5.21 3.92 1.56
C ALA A 62 6.43 4.80 1.34
N LYS A 63 7.31 4.83 2.34
CA LYS A 63 8.54 5.61 2.25
C LYS A 63 9.43 5.15 1.10
N GLU A 64 9.58 3.84 0.94
CA GLU A 64 10.41 3.26 -0.12
C GLU A 64 9.79 3.43 -1.50
N ALA A 65 8.48 3.43 -1.58
CA ALA A 65 7.76 3.52 -2.85
C ALA A 65 7.37 4.94 -3.24
N ASN A 66 7.79 5.93 -2.48
CA ASN A 66 7.44 7.35 -2.70
C ASN A 66 5.94 7.61 -2.57
N ALA A 67 5.29 6.88 -1.70
CA ALA A 67 3.88 7.09 -1.38
C ALA A 67 3.75 7.76 -0.03
N GLU A 68 2.59 8.34 0.21
CA GLU A 68 2.26 8.88 1.51
C GLU A 68 1.29 7.93 2.21
N MET A 69 1.39 7.85 3.52
CA MET A 69 0.49 7.01 4.31
C MET A 69 -0.10 7.82 5.46
N ARG A 70 -1.38 7.60 5.69
CA ARG A 70 -2.09 8.23 6.79
C ARG A 70 -2.87 7.15 7.54
N ILE A 71 -2.81 7.19 8.87
CA ILE A 71 -3.59 6.28 9.70
C ILE A 71 -4.96 6.93 9.93
N VAL A 72 -6.01 6.16 9.69
CA VAL A 72 -7.37 6.67 9.80
C VAL A 72 -8.06 6.12 11.02
#